data_7f3d498286e99fd883ac9b50f67e159b
#
_entry.id   7f3d498286e99fd883ac9b50f67e159b
#
_cell.length_a   1.000
_cell.length_b   1.000
_cell.length_c   1.000
_cell.angle_alpha   90.00
_cell.angle_beta   90.00
_cell.angle_gamma   90.00
#
_symmetry.space_group_name_H-M   'P 1'
#
loop_
_entity.id
_entity.type
_entity.pdbx_description
1 polymer ?
#
loop_
_entity_poly.entity_id
_entity_poly.type
_entity_poly.pdbx_seq_one_letter_code
_entity_poly.pdbx_strand_id
1 'polypeptide(L)'
;MVQFEELSLALQALKPEIDDLSDALGMKSMKSEIEQLELRATEPGFWDDVEKSQQVLQKTGALKGKVEAYNALVSKYEDAMALIELANEEEDLSLLEEAQSEVDGVRETLEKQRLQTLLTGEYDKNNAILTFHAGSGGTEAQDWAEMLYRMYTRWAEAHGFKIKEVDYLDGDEAGLKSAVLLIEGENAYGYLKSEAGVHRLVRVSPFDSQGRRHTSFSSLEVMPEIDDTIEVNIPPEEIKMDVYRASGAGGQKVNKTSSAVRLTHIPTGIVVASQVARSQYQNRDVAMKMLVSKLMEIKEREHLERIEDIKGVQKEITWGSQIRSYVFMPYTMVKDHRTGYETGNVQGVMDGDLDGFINAYLKCASQGTLQK
;
A
#
# COMPACT_ATOMS: atom_id res chain seq x y z
N MET A 1 29.12 -19.89 29.29
CA MET A 1 29.85 -20.63 28.23
C MET A 1 29.87 -19.80 26.95
N VAL A 2 30.91 -20.00 26.11
CA VAL A 2 31.18 -19.14 24.93
C VAL A 2 29.95 -18.93 24.04
N GLN A 3 29.10 -19.96 23.78
CA GLN A 3 27.91 -19.87 22.92
C GLN A 3 26.82 -18.95 23.50
N PHE A 4 26.53 -19.01 24.79
CA PHE A 4 25.57 -18.09 25.42
C PHE A 4 26.10 -16.67 25.52
N GLU A 5 27.41 -16.50 25.69
CA GLU A 5 28.06 -15.18 25.67
C GLU A 5 27.92 -14.55 24.25
N GLU A 6 28.12 -15.33 23.20
CA GLU A 6 27.91 -14.87 21.81
C GLU A 6 26.46 -14.46 21.55
N LEU A 7 25.48 -15.24 22.04
CA LEU A 7 24.06 -14.89 21.92
C LEU A 7 23.73 -13.63 22.72
N SER A 8 24.23 -13.51 23.95
CA SER A 8 24.04 -12.31 24.77
C SER A 8 24.61 -11.05 24.09
N LEU A 9 25.82 -11.14 23.54
CA LEU A 9 26.40 -10.04 22.77
C LEU A 9 25.61 -9.69 21.53
N ALA A 10 25.13 -10.71 20.79
CA ALA A 10 24.29 -10.51 19.61
C ALA A 10 22.96 -9.82 19.95
N LEU A 11 22.34 -10.22 21.07
CA LEU A 11 21.10 -9.60 21.55
C LEU A 11 21.35 -8.17 22.07
N GLN A 12 22.43 -7.94 22.83
CA GLN A 12 22.80 -6.61 23.29
C GLN A 12 23.08 -5.63 22.16
N ALA A 13 23.60 -6.11 21.04
CA ALA A 13 23.82 -5.29 19.85
C ALA A 13 22.50 -4.77 19.22
N LEU A 14 21.36 -5.42 19.48
CA LEU A 14 20.03 -4.97 19.00
C LEU A 14 19.43 -3.85 19.87
N LYS A 15 19.91 -3.67 21.11
CA LYS A 15 19.35 -2.68 22.04
C LYS A 15 19.37 -1.25 21.50
N PRO A 16 20.48 -0.73 20.96
CA PRO A 16 20.50 0.61 20.36
C PRO A 16 19.50 0.74 19.21
N GLU A 17 19.30 -0.31 18.41
CA GLU A 17 18.35 -0.30 17.29
C GLU A 17 16.89 -0.27 17.76
N ILE A 18 16.58 -0.93 18.89
CA ILE A 18 15.26 -0.87 19.55
C ILE A 18 15.02 0.54 20.11
N ASP A 19 16.04 1.17 20.69
CA ASP A 19 15.94 2.53 21.22
C ASP A 19 15.77 3.55 20.09
N ASP A 20 16.50 3.42 18.97
CA ASP A 20 16.34 4.22 17.75
C ASP A 20 14.93 4.07 17.15
N LEU A 21 14.36 2.86 17.19
CA LEU A 21 13.00 2.61 16.75
C LEU A 21 11.96 3.36 17.62
N SER A 22 12.17 3.42 18.93
CA SER A 22 11.35 4.21 19.87
C SER A 22 11.30 5.68 19.48
N ASP A 23 12.47 6.25 19.14
CA ASP A 23 12.58 7.64 18.73
C ASP A 23 11.98 7.88 17.33
N ALA A 24 12.21 6.98 16.39
CA ALA A 24 11.64 7.04 15.05
C ALA A 24 10.10 6.95 15.04
N LEU A 25 9.53 6.11 15.90
CA LEU A 25 8.09 6.00 16.12
C LEU A 25 7.52 7.21 16.89
N GLY A 26 8.35 7.97 17.60
CA GLY A 26 7.90 9.04 18.47
C GLY A 26 7.07 8.55 19.67
N MET A 27 7.51 7.46 20.32
CA MET A 27 6.75 6.77 21.37
C MET A 27 6.25 7.68 22.49
N LYS A 28 7.06 8.67 22.89
CA LYS A 28 6.67 9.65 23.92
C LYS A 28 5.49 10.51 23.48
N SER A 29 5.52 10.98 22.22
CA SER A 29 4.48 11.79 21.63
C SER A 29 3.19 10.97 21.45
N MET A 30 3.29 9.71 20.97
CA MET A 30 2.14 8.83 20.82
C MET A 30 1.43 8.55 22.14
N LYS A 31 2.17 8.25 23.21
CA LYS A 31 1.58 8.02 24.53
C LYS A 31 0.83 9.26 25.04
N SER A 32 1.42 10.46 24.89
CA SER A 32 0.74 11.72 25.26
C SER A 32 -0.49 11.99 24.41
N GLU A 33 -0.45 11.67 23.10
CA GLU A 33 -1.61 11.83 22.21
C GLU A 33 -2.74 10.86 22.58
N ILE A 34 -2.41 9.61 22.92
CA ILE A 34 -3.40 8.63 23.41
C ILE A 34 -4.11 9.15 24.65
N GLU A 35 -3.35 9.65 25.65
CA GLU A 35 -3.92 10.22 26.88
C GLU A 35 -4.87 11.38 26.58
N GLN A 36 -4.51 12.27 25.64
CA GLN A 36 -5.37 13.39 25.24
C GLN A 36 -6.64 12.92 24.53
N LEU A 37 -6.54 11.93 23.64
CA LEU A 37 -7.70 11.38 22.92
C LEU A 37 -8.63 10.62 23.87
N GLU A 38 -8.08 9.87 24.82
CA GLU A 38 -8.87 9.20 25.87
C GLU A 38 -9.59 10.20 26.78
N LEU A 39 -8.90 11.27 27.21
CA LEU A 39 -9.51 12.35 27.98
C LEU A 39 -10.66 12.97 27.20
N ARG A 40 -10.46 13.27 25.91
CA ARG A 40 -11.51 13.82 25.05
C ARG A 40 -12.72 12.88 24.92
N ALA A 41 -12.50 11.58 24.91
CA ALA A 41 -13.58 10.58 24.85
C ALA A 41 -14.45 10.56 26.13
N THR A 42 -13.96 11.13 27.24
CA THR A 42 -14.73 11.27 28.50
C THR A 42 -15.48 12.59 28.63
N GLU A 43 -15.29 13.54 27.70
CA GLU A 43 -15.94 14.84 27.74
C GLU A 43 -17.48 14.74 27.52
N PRO A 44 -18.29 15.55 28.22
CA PRO A 44 -19.71 15.62 27.94
C PRO A 44 -19.97 16.07 26.49
N GLY A 45 -20.86 15.38 25.79
CA GLY A 45 -21.19 15.69 24.41
C GLY A 45 -20.27 15.02 23.35
N PHE A 46 -19.26 14.23 23.77
CA PHE A 46 -18.41 13.50 22.85
C PHE A 46 -19.20 12.61 21.87
N TRP A 47 -20.27 11.98 22.35
CA TRP A 47 -21.12 11.05 21.60
C TRP A 47 -22.21 11.74 20.77
N ASP A 48 -22.35 13.06 20.85
CA ASP A 48 -23.37 13.81 20.10
C ASP A 48 -23.06 13.82 18.59
N ASP A 49 -21.79 13.70 18.21
CA ASP A 49 -21.33 13.58 16.84
C ASP A 49 -20.69 12.18 16.64
N VAL A 50 -21.50 11.25 16.16
CA VAL A 50 -21.11 9.84 16.03
C VAL A 50 -19.91 9.65 15.08
N GLU A 51 -19.86 10.43 14.00
CA GLU A 51 -18.79 10.30 12.99
C GLU A 51 -17.44 10.73 13.56
N LYS A 52 -17.37 11.90 14.21
CA LYS A 52 -16.15 12.37 14.89
C LYS A 52 -15.72 11.47 16.03
N SER A 53 -16.68 10.97 16.81
CA SER A 53 -16.40 10.04 17.91
C SER A 53 -15.77 8.75 17.40
N GLN A 54 -16.30 8.21 16.30
CA GLN A 54 -15.76 7.00 15.66
C GLN A 54 -14.35 7.22 15.12
N GLN A 55 -14.08 8.36 14.49
CA GLN A 55 -12.73 8.72 14.02
C GLN A 55 -11.73 8.83 15.17
N VAL A 56 -12.12 9.46 16.29
CA VAL A 56 -11.25 9.56 17.49
C VAL A 56 -10.95 8.19 18.07
N LEU A 57 -11.96 7.32 18.22
CA LEU A 57 -11.76 5.96 18.72
C LEU A 57 -10.89 5.12 17.81
N GLN A 58 -11.09 5.19 16.50
CA GLN A 58 -10.28 4.49 15.52
C GLN A 58 -8.81 4.95 15.57
N LYS A 59 -8.58 6.27 15.65
CA LYS A 59 -7.24 6.84 15.80
C LYS A 59 -6.57 6.39 17.10
N THR A 60 -7.30 6.40 18.21
CA THR A 60 -6.81 5.94 19.52
C THR A 60 -6.44 4.46 19.47
N GLY A 61 -7.27 3.62 18.87
CA GLY A 61 -7.00 2.20 18.68
C GLY A 61 -5.74 1.94 17.86
N ALA A 62 -5.58 2.65 16.75
CA ALA A 62 -4.39 2.53 15.90
C ALA A 62 -3.09 2.95 16.62
N LEU A 63 -3.13 4.04 17.40
CA LEU A 63 -1.97 4.48 18.19
C LEU A 63 -1.63 3.49 19.31
N LYS A 64 -2.65 2.97 20.03
CA LYS A 64 -2.46 1.94 21.05
C LYS A 64 -1.83 0.67 20.47
N GLY A 65 -2.31 0.19 19.33
CA GLY A 65 -1.76 -0.98 18.67
C GLY A 65 -0.25 -0.83 18.35
N LYS A 66 0.18 0.35 17.92
CA LYS A 66 1.61 0.64 17.71
C LYS A 66 2.42 0.63 18.99
N VAL A 67 1.89 1.23 20.06
CA VAL A 67 2.54 1.23 21.38
C VAL A 67 2.63 -0.19 21.94
N GLU A 68 1.58 -0.99 21.81
CA GLU A 68 1.55 -2.39 22.24
C GLU A 68 2.54 -3.24 21.46
N ALA A 69 2.61 -3.07 20.13
CA ALA A 69 3.57 -3.79 19.28
C ALA A 69 5.02 -3.48 19.68
N TYR A 70 5.35 -2.20 19.94
CA TYR A 70 6.69 -1.83 20.44
C TYR A 70 6.97 -2.41 21.83
N ASN A 71 6.02 -2.32 22.77
CA ASN A 71 6.19 -2.88 24.11
C ASN A 71 6.36 -4.41 24.05
N ALA A 72 5.66 -5.11 23.15
CA ALA A 72 5.84 -6.55 22.94
C ALA A 72 7.25 -6.91 22.44
N LEU A 73 7.83 -6.07 21.55
CA LEU A 73 9.23 -6.23 21.13
C LEU A 73 10.19 -6.07 22.29
N VAL A 74 9.99 -5.03 23.13
CA VAL A 74 10.82 -4.80 24.32
C VAL A 74 10.73 -5.96 25.31
N SER A 75 9.51 -6.44 25.60
CA SER A 75 9.31 -7.61 26.47
C SER A 75 10.01 -8.84 25.91
N LYS A 76 9.85 -9.11 24.61
CA LYS A 76 10.51 -10.24 23.95
C LYS A 76 12.05 -10.16 24.05
N TYR A 77 12.61 -8.95 23.94
CA TYR A 77 14.05 -8.72 24.15
C TYR A 77 14.46 -9.03 25.59
N GLU A 78 13.69 -8.56 26.58
CA GLU A 78 13.98 -8.78 28.01
C GLU A 78 13.84 -10.25 28.36
N ASP A 79 12.82 -10.95 27.86
CA ASP A 79 12.59 -12.40 28.08
C ASP A 79 13.73 -13.23 27.47
N ALA A 80 14.16 -12.91 26.24
CA ALA A 80 15.29 -13.57 25.59
C ALA A 80 16.61 -13.35 26.38
N MET A 81 16.82 -12.15 26.92
CA MET A 81 18.00 -11.86 27.75
C MET A 81 17.98 -12.69 29.04
N ALA A 82 16.83 -12.73 29.72
CA ALA A 82 16.67 -13.51 30.95
C ALA A 82 16.86 -15.02 30.72
N LEU A 83 16.35 -15.55 29.59
CA LEU A 83 16.56 -16.96 29.20
C LEU A 83 18.04 -17.27 28.99
N ILE A 84 18.79 -16.41 28.29
CA ILE A 84 20.21 -16.59 28.02
C ILE A 84 21.01 -16.53 29.34
N GLU A 85 20.71 -15.59 30.25
CA GLU A 85 21.36 -15.46 31.52
C GLU A 85 21.15 -16.72 32.40
N LEU A 86 19.89 -17.18 32.51
CA LEU A 86 19.53 -18.38 33.26
C LEU A 86 20.22 -19.63 32.70
N ALA A 87 20.15 -19.83 31.39
CA ALA A 87 20.76 -20.98 30.72
C ALA A 87 22.30 -20.98 30.87
N ASN A 88 22.93 -19.80 30.87
CA ASN A 88 24.37 -19.68 31.07
C ASN A 88 24.77 -19.93 32.52
N GLU A 89 23.97 -19.49 33.52
CA GLU A 89 24.21 -19.73 34.94
C GLU A 89 24.07 -21.21 35.33
N GLU A 90 23.05 -21.87 34.76
CA GLU A 90 22.79 -23.30 34.99
C GLU A 90 23.66 -24.23 34.13
N GLU A 91 24.43 -23.68 33.18
CA GLU A 91 25.25 -24.40 32.21
C GLU A 91 24.40 -25.41 31.33
N ASP A 92 23.10 -25.12 31.12
CA ASP A 92 22.17 -25.99 30.43
C ASP A 92 22.20 -25.79 28.92
N LEU A 93 22.99 -26.63 28.25
CA LEU A 93 23.11 -26.61 26.78
C LEU A 93 21.83 -27.03 26.06
N SER A 94 20.84 -27.62 26.74
CA SER A 94 19.58 -28.02 26.11
C SER A 94 18.73 -26.83 25.70
N LEU A 95 18.95 -25.66 26.34
CA LEU A 95 18.26 -24.39 26.06
C LEU A 95 18.90 -23.58 24.93
N LEU A 96 20.01 -24.05 24.35
CA LEU A 96 20.76 -23.28 23.35
C LEU A 96 19.94 -23.04 22.07
N GLU A 97 19.22 -24.03 21.57
CA GLU A 97 18.38 -23.89 20.37
C GLU A 97 17.20 -22.94 20.62
N GLU A 98 16.61 -23.03 21.82
CA GLU A 98 15.52 -22.13 22.22
C GLU A 98 16.02 -20.68 22.34
N ALA A 99 17.14 -20.47 23.01
CA ALA A 99 17.77 -19.17 23.15
C ALA A 99 18.13 -18.55 21.78
N GLN A 100 18.67 -19.35 20.86
CA GLN A 100 18.96 -18.90 19.49
C GLN A 100 17.67 -18.49 18.76
N SER A 101 16.61 -19.29 18.87
CA SER A 101 15.31 -19.00 18.26
C SER A 101 14.70 -17.70 18.80
N GLU A 102 14.82 -17.44 20.10
CA GLU A 102 14.34 -16.18 20.69
C GLU A 102 15.13 -14.96 20.20
N VAL A 103 16.46 -15.05 20.11
CA VAL A 103 17.28 -13.98 19.55
C VAL A 103 16.91 -13.68 18.10
N ASP A 104 16.74 -14.70 17.28
CA ASP A 104 16.34 -14.56 15.88
C ASP A 104 14.93 -13.96 15.78
N GLY A 105 14.00 -14.38 16.64
CA GLY A 105 12.66 -13.82 16.71
C GLY A 105 12.60 -12.35 17.16
N VAL A 106 13.51 -11.90 18.05
CA VAL A 106 13.65 -10.48 18.38
C VAL A 106 14.15 -9.69 17.18
N ARG A 107 15.17 -10.21 16.48
CA ARG A 107 15.72 -9.57 15.26
C ARG A 107 14.68 -9.42 14.18
N GLU A 108 13.93 -10.46 13.89
CA GLU A 108 12.86 -10.46 12.89
C GLU A 108 11.76 -9.44 13.22
N THR A 109 11.31 -9.43 14.49
CA THR A 109 10.28 -8.51 14.96
C THR A 109 10.75 -7.05 14.89
N LEU A 110 12.00 -6.78 15.26
CA LEU A 110 12.62 -5.45 15.17
C LEU A 110 12.70 -4.98 13.70
N GLU A 111 13.19 -5.83 12.80
CA GLU A 111 13.26 -5.51 11.37
C GLU A 111 11.88 -5.20 10.79
N LYS A 112 10.88 -6.02 11.09
CA LYS A 112 9.50 -5.80 10.66
C LYS A 112 8.95 -4.46 11.12
N GLN A 113 9.15 -4.08 12.37
CA GLN A 113 8.67 -2.80 12.89
C GLN A 113 9.44 -1.61 12.30
N ARG A 114 10.76 -1.74 12.11
CA ARG A 114 11.55 -0.70 11.42
C ARG A 114 11.05 -0.44 10.01
N LEU A 115 10.72 -1.49 9.26
CA LEU A 115 10.20 -1.35 7.91
C LEU A 115 8.87 -0.60 7.87
N GLN A 116 8.01 -0.84 8.85
CA GLN A 116 6.75 -0.09 8.96
C GLN A 116 6.97 1.41 9.15
N THR A 117 8.09 1.83 9.78
CA THR A 117 8.41 3.26 9.90
C THR A 117 8.82 3.91 8.58
N LEU A 118 9.25 3.11 7.59
CA LEU A 118 9.63 3.60 6.26
C LEU A 118 8.42 3.79 5.33
N LEU A 119 7.25 3.26 5.72
CA LEU A 119 6.01 3.38 4.98
C LEU A 119 5.33 4.72 5.30
N THR A 120 5.81 5.79 4.68
CA THR A 120 5.36 7.17 4.94
C THR A 120 4.51 7.75 3.81
N GLY A 121 4.33 7.03 2.71
CA GLY A 121 3.53 7.46 1.58
C GLY A 121 2.03 7.55 1.91
N GLU A 122 1.32 8.45 1.26
CA GLU A 122 -0.11 8.69 1.46
C GLU A 122 -0.96 7.42 1.35
N TYR A 123 -0.61 6.54 0.39
CA TYR A 123 -1.35 5.31 0.09
C TYR A 123 -0.72 4.05 0.69
N ASP A 124 0.40 4.16 1.42
CA ASP A 124 1.14 2.98 1.90
C ASP A 124 0.32 2.05 2.79
N LYS A 125 -0.68 2.57 3.48
CA LYS A 125 -1.58 1.79 4.36
C LYS A 125 -2.70 1.06 3.64
N ASN A 126 -2.91 1.38 2.35
CA ASN A 126 -4.02 0.84 1.58
C ASN A 126 -3.79 -0.62 1.20
N ASN A 127 -4.88 -1.28 0.81
CA ASN A 127 -4.82 -2.54 0.09
C ASN A 127 -4.08 -2.37 -1.23
N ALA A 128 -3.57 -3.46 -1.79
CA ALA A 128 -2.84 -3.44 -3.05
C ALA A 128 -3.61 -4.19 -4.16
N ILE A 129 -3.66 -3.59 -5.34
CA ILE A 129 -4.13 -4.24 -6.57
C ILE A 129 -2.91 -4.59 -7.40
N LEU A 130 -2.69 -5.88 -7.62
CA LEU A 130 -1.60 -6.42 -8.42
C LEU A 130 -2.14 -6.83 -9.77
N THR A 131 -1.57 -6.28 -10.85
CA THR A 131 -1.92 -6.68 -12.21
C THR A 131 -0.70 -7.31 -12.90
N PHE A 132 -0.85 -8.56 -13.32
CA PHE A 132 0.17 -9.33 -14.00
C PHE A 132 -0.08 -9.32 -15.49
N HIS A 133 0.96 -9.10 -16.29
CA HIS A 133 0.89 -9.16 -17.74
C HIS A 133 2.04 -9.99 -18.30
N ALA A 134 1.72 -10.95 -19.16
CA ALA A 134 2.71 -11.63 -19.97
C ALA A 134 3.32 -10.65 -20.98
N GLY A 135 4.64 -10.58 -21.01
CA GLY A 135 5.39 -9.73 -21.92
C GLY A 135 5.91 -10.50 -23.15
N SER A 136 7.10 -10.13 -23.60
CA SER A 136 7.76 -10.78 -24.72
C SER A 136 8.23 -12.19 -24.37
N GLY A 137 7.87 -13.21 -25.18
CA GLY A 137 8.30 -14.60 -25.01
C GLY A 137 7.22 -15.65 -25.35
N GLY A 138 6.05 -15.25 -25.83
CA GLY A 138 4.96 -16.17 -26.19
C GLY A 138 4.50 -17.03 -25.02
N THR A 139 4.28 -18.33 -25.22
CA THR A 139 3.85 -19.29 -24.18
C THR A 139 4.76 -19.28 -22.96
N GLU A 140 6.08 -19.11 -23.13
CA GLU A 140 7.05 -19.01 -22.02
C GLU A 140 6.82 -17.78 -21.14
N ALA A 141 6.43 -16.63 -21.72
CA ALA A 141 6.11 -15.44 -20.96
C ALA A 141 4.76 -15.55 -20.23
N GLN A 142 3.80 -16.28 -20.80
CA GLN A 142 2.53 -16.57 -20.15
C GLN A 142 2.72 -17.49 -18.94
N ASP A 143 3.54 -18.53 -19.06
CA ASP A 143 3.93 -19.40 -17.95
C ASP A 143 4.71 -18.62 -16.86
N TRP A 144 5.62 -17.72 -17.28
CA TRP A 144 6.33 -16.86 -16.35
C TRP A 144 5.40 -15.93 -15.56
N ALA A 145 4.39 -15.35 -16.20
CA ALA A 145 3.40 -14.52 -15.53
C ALA A 145 2.60 -15.32 -14.48
N GLU A 146 2.24 -16.58 -14.76
CA GLU A 146 1.59 -17.47 -13.80
C GLU A 146 2.52 -17.83 -12.63
N MET A 147 3.80 -18.05 -12.90
CA MET A 147 4.78 -18.28 -11.84
C MET A 147 4.90 -17.07 -10.90
N LEU A 148 4.91 -15.84 -11.43
CA LEU A 148 4.90 -14.62 -10.63
C LEU A 148 3.59 -14.50 -9.81
N TYR A 149 2.44 -14.74 -10.45
CA TYR A 149 1.14 -14.74 -9.77
C TYR A 149 1.16 -15.67 -8.54
N ARG A 150 1.63 -16.91 -8.70
CA ARG A 150 1.75 -17.87 -7.60
C ARG A 150 2.74 -17.41 -6.53
N MET A 151 3.88 -16.84 -6.91
CA MET A 151 4.90 -16.34 -5.99
C MET A 151 4.35 -15.25 -5.07
N TYR A 152 3.65 -14.24 -5.62
CA TYR A 152 3.06 -13.17 -4.83
C TYR A 152 1.84 -13.62 -4.02
N THR A 153 1.07 -14.57 -4.52
CA THR A 153 -0.02 -15.20 -3.75
C THR A 153 0.53 -15.86 -2.49
N ARG A 154 1.59 -16.67 -2.61
CA ARG A 154 2.24 -17.34 -1.47
C ARG A 154 2.85 -16.37 -0.48
N TRP A 155 3.48 -15.31 -0.97
CA TRP A 155 3.98 -14.25 -0.09
C TRP A 155 2.86 -13.61 0.71
N ALA A 156 1.76 -13.26 0.07
CA ALA A 156 0.61 -12.64 0.73
C ALA A 156 -0.05 -13.58 1.75
N GLU A 157 -0.18 -14.88 1.44
CA GLU A 157 -0.68 -15.91 2.38
C GLU A 157 0.22 -16.03 3.60
N ALA A 158 1.54 -16.09 3.41
CA ALA A 158 2.52 -16.19 4.49
C ALA A 158 2.47 -14.98 5.45
N HIS A 159 2.11 -13.80 4.93
CA HIS A 159 1.95 -12.57 5.72
C HIS A 159 0.55 -12.36 6.29
N GLY A 160 -0.37 -13.31 6.10
CA GLY A 160 -1.73 -13.24 6.62
C GLY A 160 -2.64 -12.25 5.93
N PHE A 161 -2.27 -11.79 4.73
CA PHE A 161 -3.13 -10.95 3.90
C PHE A 161 -4.30 -11.77 3.34
N LYS A 162 -5.45 -11.12 3.16
CA LYS A 162 -6.55 -11.72 2.41
C LYS A 162 -6.34 -11.48 0.92
N ILE A 163 -6.57 -12.52 0.13
CA ILE A 163 -6.36 -12.49 -1.31
C ILE A 163 -7.71 -12.70 -2.00
N LYS A 164 -7.99 -11.83 -2.96
CA LYS A 164 -9.18 -11.94 -3.81
C LYS A 164 -8.76 -11.84 -5.27
N GLU A 165 -9.04 -12.89 -6.02
CA GLU A 165 -8.90 -12.86 -7.46
C GLU A 165 -10.03 -11.99 -8.05
N VAL A 166 -9.64 -10.96 -8.80
CA VAL A 166 -10.57 -10.01 -9.43
C VAL A 166 -10.81 -10.39 -10.87
N ASP A 167 -9.74 -10.73 -11.58
CA ASP A 167 -9.78 -11.14 -12.98
C ASP A 167 -8.65 -12.14 -13.28
N TYR A 168 -8.91 -13.09 -14.17
CA TYR A 168 -7.92 -14.06 -14.61
C TYR A 168 -8.17 -14.47 -16.05
N LEU A 169 -7.20 -14.23 -16.93
CA LEU A 169 -7.24 -14.57 -18.33
C LEU A 169 -6.18 -15.61 -18.65
N ASP A 170 -6.63 -16.83 -18.94
CA ASP A 170 -5.76 -17.95 -19.30
C ASP A 170 -4.85 -17.66 -20.51
N GLY A 171 -3.69 -18.27 -20.51
CA GLY A 171 -2.81 -18.32 -21.67
C GLY A 171 -3.40 -19.17 -22.81
N ASP A 172 -2.77 -19.09 -24.00
CA ASP A 172 -3.27 -19.84 -25.17
C ASP A 172 -2.97 -21.34 -25.06
N GLU A 173 -1.82 -21.72 -24.51
CA GLU A 173 -1.36 -23.12 -24.34
C GLU A 173 -0.99 -23.44 -22.90
N ALA A 174 -0.46 -22.47 -22.17
CA ALA A 174 -0.06 -22.57 -20.75
C ALA A 174 0.02 -21.18 -20.12
N GLY A 175 0.00 -21.14 -18.80
CA GLY A 175 0.15 -19.93 -18.03
C GLY A 175 -1.03 -18.95 -18.15
N LEU A 176 -0.79 -17.68 -17.91
CA LEU A 176 -1.80 -16.61 -17.99
C LEU A 176 -1.34 -15.48 -18.93
N LYS A 177 -2.31 -14.83 -19.59
CA LYS A 177 -2.10 -13.58 -20.35
C LYS A 177 -2.08 -12.38 -19.44
N SER A 178 -3.06 -12.32 -18.54
CA SER A 178 -3.18 -11.30 -17.50
C SER A 178 -3.95 -11.85 -16.31
N ALA A 179 -3.67 -11.32 -15.12
CA ALA A 179 -4.47 -11.59 -13.93
C ALA A 179 -4.44 -10.36 -13.02
N VAL A 180 -5.51 -10.19 -12.24
CA VAL A 180 -5.66 -9.11 -11.26
C VAL A 180 -5.96 -9.71 -9.90
N LEU A 181 -5.11 -9.41 -8.91
CA LEU A 181 -5.29 -9.77 -7.52
C LEU A 181 -5.52 -8.53 -6.66
N LEU A 182 -6.50 -8.58 -5.78
CA LEU A 182 -6.63 -7.65 -4.67
C LEU A 182 -6.03 -8.29 -3.41
N ILE A 183 -5.06 -7.62 -2.81
CA ILE A 183 -4.42 -8.02 -1.55
C ILE A 183 -4.92 -7.08 -0.46
N GLU A 184 -5.77 -7.61 0.43
CA GLU A 184 -6.40 -6.83 1.50
C GLU A 184 -5.61 -6.99 2.81
N GLY A 185 -5.19 -5.87 3.38
CA GLY A 185 -4.52 -5.82 4.68
C GLY A 185 -3.74 -4.53 4.89
N GLU A 186 -3.42 -4.23 6.14
CA GLU A 186 -2.70 -3.02 6.50
C GLU A 186 -1.30 -2.98 5.86
N ASN A 187 -0.98 -1.89 5.18
CA ASN A 187 0.28 -1.64 4.49
C ASN A 187 0.57 -2.56 3.28
N ALA A 188 -0.43 -3.28 2.75
CA ALA A 188 -0.22 -4.18 1.61
C ALA A 188 0.41 -3.44 0.42
N TYR A 189 -0.13 -2.27 0.05
CA TYR A 189 0.45 -1.44 -1.02
C TYR A 189 1.85 -0.94 -0.66
N GLY A 190 2.07 -0.51 0.57
CA GLY A 190 3.35 0.02 1.02
C GLY A 190 4.52 -0.97 0.84
N TYR A 191 4.28 -2.25 1.07
CA TYR A 191 5.26 -3.31 0.81
C TYR A 191 5.37 -3.62 -0.68
N LEU A 192 4.24 -3.86 -1.34
CA LEU A 192 4.20 -4.39 -2.71
C LEU A 192 4.53 -3.36 -3.78
N LYS A 193 4.43 -2.04 -3.52
CA LYS A 193 4.87 -1.00 -4.45
C LYS A 193 6.31 -1.15 -4.89
N SER A 194 7.15 -1.77 -4.05
CA SER A 194 8.54 -2.11 -4.37
C SER A 194 8.67 -3.11 -5.50
N GLU A 195 7.65 -3.89 -5.76
CA GLU A 195 7.66 -5.01 -6.70
C GLU A 195 7.15 -4.64 -8.11
N ALA A 196 6.65 -3.39 -8.26
CA ALA A 196 6.16 -2.90 -9.54
C ALA A 196 7.28 -2.78 -10.57
N GLY A 197 7.10 -3.41 -11.73
CA GLY A 197 8.05 -3.34 -12.85
C GLY A 197 8.12 -4.61 -13.67
N VAL A 198 9.20 -4.71 -14.47
CA VAL A 198 9.44 -5.83 -15.36
C VAL A 198 10.33 -6.87 -14.67
N HIS A 199 9.90 -8.12 -14.71
CA HIS A 199 10.59 -9.29 -14.16
C HIS A 199 11.11 -10.16 -15.28
N ARG A 200 12.41 -10.45 -15.26
CA ARG A 200 13.10 -11.23 -16.28
C ARG A 200 13.38 -12.65 -15.80
N LEU A 201 12.90 -13.66 -16.54
CA LEU A 201 13.19 -15.06 -16.33
C LEU A 201 14.28 -15.54 -17.31
N VAL A 202 15.22 -16.35 -16.81
CA VAL A 202 16.21 -17.07 -17.63
C VAL A 202 16.23 -18.53 -17.17
N ARG A 203 15.68 -19.43 -18.01
CA ARG A 203 15.66 -20.87 -17.73
C ARG A 203 15.72 -21.71 -19.03
N VAL A 204 15.86 -23.00 -18.88
CA VAL A 204 15.57 -23.94 -19.99
C VAL A 204 14.05 -24.03 -20.10
N SER A 205 13.52 -23.73 -21.29
CA SER A 205 12.07 -23.73 -21.52
C SER A 205 11.52 -25.16 -21.53
N PRO A 206 10.44 -25.42 -20.73
CA PRO A 206 9.73 -26.69 -20.78
C PRO A 206 8.94 -26.87 -22.08
N PHE A 207 8.73 -25.81 -22.86
CA PHE A 207 7.99 -25.80 -24.11
C PHE A 207 8.91 -25.97 -25.35
N ASP A 208 10.22 -25.89 -25.17
CA ASP A 208 11.20 -26.08 -26.26
C ASP A 208 11.72 -27.52 -26.26
N SER A 209 11.34 -28.30 -27.28
CA SER A 209 11.78 -29.67 -27.46
C SER A 209 13.31 -29.85 -27.62
N GLN A 210 14.02 -28.77 -27.95
CA GLN A 210 15.48 -28.75 -28.06
C GLN A 210 16.18 -28.43 -26.73
N GLY A 211 15.44 -28.12 -25.67
CA GLY A 211 16.00 -27.83 -24.35
C GLY A 211 16.89 -26.58 -24.32
N ARG A 212 16.63 -25.62 -25.17
CA ARG A 212 17.39 -24.36 -25.21
C ARG A 212 17.03 -23.44 -24.06
N ARG A 213 17.98 -22.61 -23.67
CA ARG A 213 17.78 -21.55 -22.69
C ARG A 213 17.04 -20.39 -23.33
N HIS A 214 15.92 -19.99 -22.69
CA HIS A 214 15.11 -18.87 -23.10
C HIS A 214 15.15 -17.74 -22.07
N THR A 215 14.85 -16.54 -22.54
CA THR A 215 14.67 -15.36 -21.70
C THR A 215 13.28 -14.81 -21.97
N SER A 216 12.49 -14.67 -20.92
CA SER A 216 11.11 -14.16 -20.98
C SER A 216 10.90 -13.01 -20.01
N PHE A 217 9.96 -12.15 -20.32
CA PHE A 217 9.63 -10.98 -19.53
C PHE A 217 8.15 -10.98 -19.21
N SER A 218 7.84 -10.60 -17.98
CA SER A 218 6.47 -10.32 -17.54
C SER A 218 6.49 -9.06 -16.67
N SER A 219 5.43 -8.29 -16.69
CA SER A 219 5.32 -7.12 -15.84
C SER A 219 4.33 -7.34 -14.71
N LEU A 220 4.66 -6.73 -13.58
CA LEU A 220 3.79 -6.56 -12.44
C LEU A 220 3.50 -5.06 -12.27
N GLU A 221 2.23 -4.68 -12.33
CA GLU A 221 1.75 -3.37 -11.94
C GLU A 221 1.17 -3.47 -10.54
N VAL A 222 1.48 -2.51 -9.68
CA VAL A 222 0.98 -2.44 -8.31
C VAL A 222 0.34 -1.09 -8.08
N MET A 223 -0.95 -1.11 -7.74
CA MET A 223 -1.75 0.08 -7.48
C MET A 223 -2.34 0.02 -6.07
N PRO A 224 -2.50 1.15 -5.37
CA PRO A 224 -3.30 1.17 -4.14
C PRO A 224 -4.78 1.01 -4.49
N GLU A 225 -5.53 0.31 -3.63
CA GLU A 225 -6.99 0.40 -3.66
C GLU A 225 -7.39 1.77 -3.10
N ILE A 226 -8.01 2.60 -3.93
CA ILE A 226 -8.50 3.91 -3.55
C ILE A 226 -10.02 3.83 -3.44
N ASP A 227 -10.57 4.29 -2.30
CA ASP A 227 -12.03 4.36 -2.12
C ASP A 227 -12.64 5.36 -3.11
N ASP A 228 -13.40 4.84 -4.06
CA ASP A 228 -14.05 5.60 -5.14
C ASP A 228 -15.35 6.30 -4.71
N THR A 229 -15.62 6.43 -3.44
CA THR A 229 -16.78 7.21 -2.97
C THR A 229 -16.52 8.71 -3.16
N ILE A 230 -16.66 9.16 -4.41
CA ILE A 230 -16.65 10.60 -4.74
C ILE A 230 -17.97 11.21 -4.24
N GLU A 231 -18.11 11.38 -2.94
CA GLU A 231 -19.19 12.17 -2.39
C GLU A 231 -18.88 13.65 -2.56
N VAL A 232 -19.76 14.33 -3.30
CA VAL A 232 -19.74 15.79 -3.43
C VAL A 232 -20.71 16.37 -2.43
N ASN A 233 -20.21 16.64 -1.21
CA ASN A 233 -20.96 17.40 -0.22
C ASN A 233 -20.59 18.88 -0.40
N ILE A 234 -21.58 19.73 -0.73
CA ILE A 234 -21.36 21.16 -0.93
C ILE A 234 -22.01 21.91 0.23
N PRO A 235 -21.21 22.47 1.16
CA PRO A 235 -21.74 23.30 2.23
C PRO A 235 -22.52 24.50 1.66
N PRO A 236 -23.67 24.87 2.21
CA PRO A 236 -24.49 25.99 1.72
C PRO A 236 -23.73 27.32 1.69
N GLU A 237 -22.77 27.53 2.59
CA GLU A 237 -21.89 28.71 2.66
C GLU A 237 -20.93 28.86 1.48
N GLU A 238 -20.63 27.77 0.77
CA GLU A 238 -19.78 27.78 -0.42
C GLU A 238 -20.53 28.12 -1.70
N ILE A 239 -21.87 28.28 -1.61
CA ILE A 239 -22.70 28.57 -2.76
C ILE A 239 -23.21 30.00 -2.70
N LYS A 240 -22.83 30.81 -3.70
CA LYS A 240 -23.46 32.09 -3.94
C LYS A 240 -24.60 31.94 -4.93
N MET A 241 -25.80 32.35 -4.53
CA MET A 241 -27.00 32.31 -5.37
C MET A 241 -27.39 33.70 -5.82
N ASP A 242 -27.46 33.91 -7.14
CA ASP A 242 -27.97 35.12 -7.77
C ASP A 242 -29.27 34.80 -8.54
N VAL A 243 -30.30 35.65 -8.34
CA VAL A 243 -31.58 35.52 -9.01
C VAL A 243 -31.73 36.65 -10.01
N TYR A 244 -32.08 36.30 -11.27
CA TYR A 244 -32.23 37.29 -12.31
C TYR A 244 -33.45 37.00 -13.19
N ARG A 245 -33.79 37.98 -14.06
CA ARG A 245 -34.94 37.83 -14.98
C ARG A 245 -34.54 36.93 -16.14
N ALA A 246 -35.36 35.92 -16.38
CA ALA A 246 -35.15 35.07 -17.58
C ALA A 246 -35.23 35.87 -18.85
N SER A 247 -34.27 35.74 -19.75
CA SER A 247 -34.28 36.32 -21.09
C SER A 247 -34.56 35.21 -22.12
N GLY A 248 -35.72 35.31 -22.81
CA GLY A 248 -36.11 34.32 -23.83
C GLY A 248 -37.40 34.68 -24.55
N ALA A 249 -37.70 34.03 -25.66
CA ALA A 249 -38.93 34.16 -26.45
C ALA A 249 -40.13 33.57 -25.67
N GLY A 250 -40.65 34.31 -24.71
CA GLY A 250 -41.82 33.96 -23.90
C GLY A 250 -42.70 35.18 -23.65
N GLY A 251 -44.02 34.99 -23.63
CA GLY A 251 -44.98 36.10 -23.49
C GLY A 251 -44.80 37.00 -22.25
N GLN A 252 -45.56 38.09 -22.17
CA GLN A 252 -45.44 39.19 -21.20
C GLN A 252 -45.28 38.80 -19.71
N LYS A 253 -45.61 37.57 -19.31
CA LYS A 253 -45.54 37.07 -17.94
C LYS A 253 -44.13 36.50 -17.58
N VAL A 254 -43.35 36.05 -18.56
CA VAL A 254 -41.99 35.50 -18.38
C VAL A 254 -40.97 36.63 -18.07
N ASN A 255 -41.19 37.78 -18.68
CA ASN A 255 -40.28 38.93 -18.51
C ASN A 255 -40.54 39.77 -17.26
N LYS A 256 -41.54 39.45 -16.43
CA LYS A 256 -41.89 40.18 -15.22
C LYS A 256 -41.42 39.50 -13.90
N THR A 257 -41.14 38.21 -13.92
CA THR A 257 -40.76 37.46 -12.73
C THR A 257 -39.27 37.05 -12.79
N SER A 258 -38.51 37.35 -11.71
CA SER A 258 -37.13 36.92 -11.57
C SER A 258 -37.11 35.47 -11.12
N SER A 259 -37.30 34.52 -12.09
CA SER A 259 -37.33 33.07 -11.82
C SER A 259 -36.04 32.35 -12.17
N ALA A 260 -35.14 32.97 -12.92
CA ALA A 260 -33.85 32.39 -13.29
C ALA A 260 -32.88 32.43 -12.10
N VAL A 261 -32.19 31.32 -11.89
CA VAL A 261 -31.23 31.14 -10.77
C VAL A 261 -29.85 30.89 -11.36
N ARG A 262 -28.84 31.56 -10.80
CA ARG A 262 -27.42 31.31 -11.03
C ARG A 262 -26.79 30.89 -9.72
N LEU A 263 -26.08 29.79 -9.71
CA LEU A 263 -25.28 29.35 -8.57
C LEU A 263 -23.80 29.45 -8.95
N THR A 264 -23.03 30.01 -8.03
CA THR A 264 -21.57 30.09 -8.15
C THR A 264 -20.98 29.34 -6.94
N HIS A 265 -20.17 28.32 -7.21
CA HIS A 265 -19.39 27.67 -6.17
C HIS A 265 -18.15 28.48 -5.91
N ILE A 266 -18.05 29.05 -4.70
CA ILE A 266 -17.03 30.06 -4.34
C ILE A 266 -15.60 29.48 -4.45
N PRO A 267 -15.30 28.25 -3.93
CA PRO A 267 -13.93 27.72 -3.96
C PRO A 267 -13.41 27.45 -5.37
N THR A 268 -14.24 26.90 -6.27
CA THR A 268 -13.84 26.52 -7.62
C THR A 268 -14.15 27.56 -8.70
N GLY A 269 -14.97 28.56 -8.36
CA GLY A 269 -15.44 29.57 -9.33
C GLY A 269 -16.42 29.05 -10.38
N ILE A 270 -16.92 27.81 -10.25
CA ILE A 270 -17.86 27.22 -11.20
C ILE A 270 -19.20 27.94 -11.12
N VAL A 271 -19.70 28.32 -12.28
CA VAL A 271 -20.99 29.01 -12.43
C VAL A 271 -21.94 28.12 -13.22
N VAL A 272 -23.12 27.90 -12.68
CA VAL A 272 -24.25 27.21 -13.35
C VAL A 272 -25.50 28.10 -13.29
N ALA A 273 -26.34 28.02 -14.32
CA ALA A 273 -27.58 28.80 -14.35
C ALA A 273 -28.73 27.94 -14.90
N SER A 274 -29.89 28.11 -14.32
CA SER A 274 -31.13 27.48 -14.81
C SER A 274 -32.26 28.49 -14.90
N GLN A 275 -32.98 28.43 -16.05
CA GLN A 275 -34.17 29.24 -16.33
C GLN A 275 -35.30 28.41 -16.97
N VAL A 276 -35.23 27.09 -16.85
CA VAL A 276 -36.10 26.12 -17.53
C VAL A 276 -37.53 26.15 -16.96
N ALA A 277 -37.62 26.30 -15.64
CA ALA A 277 -38.89 26.27 -14.91
C ALA A 277 -39.44 27.67 -14.65
N ARG A 278 -40.75 27.76 -14.46
CA ARG A 278 -41.43 29.02 -14.04
C ARG A 278 -41.23 29.34 -12.55
N SER A 279 -40.78 28.41 -11.77
CA SER A 279 -40.56 28.53 -10.33
C SER A 279 -39.08 28.70 -10.06
N GLN A 280 -38.73 29.72 -9.26
CA GLN A 280 -37.37 29.95 -8.74
C GLN A 280 -36.84 28.73 -7.99
N TYR A 281 -37.71 28.08 -7.19
CA TYR A 281 -37.32 26.90 -6.41
C TYR A 281 -36.90 25.72 -7.31
N GLN A 282 -37.70 25.45 -8.36
CA GLN A 282 -37.37 24.39 -9.34
C GLN A 282 -36.07 24.70 -10.11
N ASN A 283 -35.85 25.97 -10.50
CA ASN A 283 -34.61 26.38 -11.16
C ASN A 283 -33.40 26.25 -10.25
N ARG A 284 -33.54 26.51 -8.93
CA ARG A 284 -32.50 26.26 -7.93
C ARG A 284 -32.15 24.79 -7.86
N ASP A 285 -33.15 23.90 -7.79
CA ASP A 285 -32.90 22.45 -7.70
C ASP A 285 -32.19 21.91 -8.94
N VAL A 286 -32.60 22.38 -10.13
CA VAL A 286 -31.93 22.03 -11.39
C VAL A 286 -30.49 22.55 -11.42
N ALA A 287 -30.29 23.82 -11.05
CA ALA A 287 -28.95 24.40 -11.01
C ALA A 287 -28.06 23.68 -9.98
N MET A 288 -28.60 23.25 -8.83
CA MET A 288 -27.87 22.48 -7.84
C MET A 288 -27.40 21.13 -8.40
N LYS A 289 -28.30 20.40 -9.07
CA LYS A 289 -27.94 19.14 -9.74
C LYS A 289 -26.85 19.33 -10.81
N MET A 290 -26.94 20.42 -11.58
CA MET A 290 -25.90 20.76 -12.56
C MET A 290 -24.56 21.09 -11.91
N LEU A 291 -24.57 21.79 -10.75
CA LEU A 291 -23.36 22.11 -9.99
C LEU A 291 -22.70 20.85 -9.45
N VAL A 292 -23.48 19.95 -8.82
CA VAL A 292 -23.01 18.67 -8.32
C VAL A 292 -22.37 17.85 -9.45
N SER A 293 -23.05 17.74 -10.61
CA SER A 293 -22.50 17.00 -11.77
C SER A 293 -21.19 17.57 -12.28
N LYS A 294 -21.04 18.91 -12.34
CA LYS A 294 -19.78 19.52 -12.75
C LYS A 294 -18.65 19.36 -11.74
N LEU A 295 -18.97 19.40 -10.46
CA LEU A 295 -17.97 19.12 -9.42
C LEU A 295 -17.55 17.65 -9.40
N MET A 296 -18.49 16.72 -9.65
CA MET A 296 -18.16 15.31 -9.86
C MET A 296 -17.20 15.10 -11.02
N GLU A 297 -17.49 15.71 -12.18
CA GLU A 297 -16.62 15.63 -13.36
C GLU A 297 -15.18 16.11 -13.09
N ILE A 298 -15.02 17.19 -12.30
CA ILE A 298 -13.71 17.70 -11.93
C ILE A 298 -13.00 16.74 -10.98
N LYS A 299 -13.69 16.26 -9.94
CA LYS A 299 -13.12 15.30 -9.01
C LYS A 299 -12.73 13.99 -9.68
N GLU A 300 -13.54 13.51 -10.62
CA GLU A 300 -13.22 12.33 -11.41
C GLU A 300 -11.97 12.53 -12.28
N ARG A 301 -11.80 13.71 -12.89
CA ARG A 301 -10.59 14.04 -13.65
C ARG A 301 -9.36 14.14 -12.73
N GLU A 302 -9.46 14.81 -11.58
CA GLU A 302 -8.38 14.88 -10.60
C GLU A 302 -8.00 13.50 -10.07
N HIS A 303 -8.99 12.61 -9.91
CA HIS A 303 -8.77 11.23 -9.51
C HIS A 303 -8.02 10.43 -10.60
N LEU A 304 -8.39 10.59 -11.86
CA LEU A 304 -7.68 9.97 -13.00
C LEU A 304 -6.24 10.48 -13.13
N GLU A 305 -6.02 11.78 -12.98
CA GLU A 305 -4.67 12.38 -12.98
C GLU A 305 -3.81 11.80 -11.82
N ARG A 306 -4.38 11.61 -10.63
CA ARG A 306 -3.68 10.95 -9.50
C ARG A 306 -3.33 9.50 -9.80
N ILE A 307 -4.25 8.75 -10.41
CA ILE A 307 -3.99 7.36 -10.82
C ILE A 307 -2.84 7.32 -11.83
N GLU A 308 -2.83 8.22 -12.82
CA GLU A 308 -1.74 8.32 -13.80
C GLU A 308 -0.40 8.68 -13.15
N ASP A 309 -0.40 9.59 -12.18
CA ASP A 309 0.80 9.95 -11.41
C ASP A 309 1.34 8.78 -10.58
N ILE A 310 0.45 7.98 -9.97
CA ILE A 310 0.83 6.78 -9.21
C ILE A 310 1.38 5.69 -10.14
N LYS A 311 0.76 5.48 -11.31
CA LYS A 311 1.25 4.54 -12.33
C LYS A 311 2.64 4.89 -12.83
N GLY A 312 2.95 6.19 -12.87
CA GLY A 312 4.20 6.68 -13.42
C GLY A 312 4.34 6.37 -14.91
N VAL A 313 5.54 6.54 -15.44
CA VAL A 313 5.83 6.20 -16.84
C VAL A 313 5.92 4.69 -16.98
N GLN A 314 4.90 4.07 -17.59
CA GLN A 314 4.97 2.66 -17.95
C GLN A 314 6.14 2.43 -18.90
N LYS A 315 7.15 1.69 -18.42
CA LYS A 315 8.28 1.28 -19.26
C LYS A 315 7.82 0.12 -20.14
N GLU A 316 8.22 0.14 -21.41
CA GLU A 316 7.99 -1.00 -22.30
C GLU A 316 8.53 -2.29 -21.69
N ILE A 317 7.80 -3.40 -21.84
CA ILE A 317 8.18 -4.73 -21.35
C ILE A 317 9.28 -5.31 -22.27
N THR A 318 10.49 -4.70 -22.21
CA THR A 318 11.61 -5.00 -23.10
C THR A 318 12.93 -5.07 -22.35
N TRP A 319 13.99 -5.45 -23.05
CA TRP A 319 15.35 -5.46 -22.56
C TRP A 319 15.78 -4.08 -22.03
N GLY A 320 16.32 -4.08 -20.82
CA GLY A 320 16.80 -2.87 -20.16
C GLY A 320 15.82 -2.24 -19.17
N SER A 321 14.56 -2.67 -19.13
CA SER A 321 13.52 -2.15 -18.22
C SER A 321 13.30 -3.03 -16.98
N GLN A 322 14.02 -4.17 -16.87
CA GLN A 322 13.80 -5.12 -15.78
C GLN A 322 14.27 -4.58 -14.43
N ILE A 323 13.42 -4.73 -13.42
CA ILE A 323 13.77 -4.45 -12.02
C ILE A 323 14.50 -5.63 -11.37
N ARG A 324 14.12 -6.87 -11.74
CA ARG A 324 14.67 -8.10 -11.15
C ARG A 324 14.86 -9.20 -12.20
N SER A 325 15.96 -9.94 -12.07
CA SER A 325 16.26 -11.09 -12.90
C SER A 325 16.26 -12.37 -12.07
N TYR A 326 15.61 -13.40 -12.61
CA TYR A 326 15.51 -14.74 -12.04
C TYR A 326 16.22 -15.71 -12.98
N VAL A 327 17.37 -16.23 -12.56
CA VAL A 327 18.22 -17.12 -13.36
C VAL A 327 18.19 -18.50 -12.74
N PHE A 328 17.72 -19.48 -13.51
CA PHE A 328 17.68 -20.89 -13.13
C PHE A 328 18.83 -21.68 -13.75
N MET A 329 19.44 -21.15 -14.82
CA MET A 329 20.52 -21.83 -15.57
C MET A 329 21.42 -20.82 -16.31
N PRO A 330 22.75 -20.92 -16.32
CA PRO A 330 23.59 -22.04 -15.85
C PRO A 330 23.91 -22.04 -14.35
N TYR A 331 23.54 -20.99 -13.65
CA TYR A 331 23.64 -20.85 -12.20
C TYR A 331 22.28 -20.38 -11.66
N THR A 332 22.04 -20.56 -10.36
CA THR A 332 20.81 -20.12 -9.71
C THR A 332 21.04 -18.79 -9.02
N MET A 333 20.23 -17.76 -9.36
CA MET A 333 20.33 -16.43 -8.77
C MET A 333 19.07 -15.65 -9.01
N VAL A 334 18.60 -14.93 -8.00
CA VAL A 334 17.65 -13.84 -8.14
C VAL A 334 18.35 -12.55 -7.73
N LYS A 335 18.30 -11.52 -8.60
CA LYS A 335 18.96 -10.23 -8.36
C LYS A 335 18.05 -9.07 -8.69
N ASP A 336 17.87 -8.15 -7.74
CA ASP A 336 17.25 -6.86 -7.97
C ASP A 336 18.31 -5.84 -8.42
N HIS A 337 18.07 -5.23 -9.57
CA HIS A 337 19.02 -4.31 -10.19
C HIS A 337 19.00 -2.91 -9.56
N ARG A 338 17.94 -2.57 -8.85
CA ARG A 338 17.76 -1.25 -8.21
C ARG A 338 18.50 -1.14 -6.89
N THR A 339 18.58 -2.26 -6.15
CA THR A 339 19.17 -2.32 -4.80
C THR A 339 20.50 -3.06 -4.77
N GLY A 340 20.75 -3.90 -5.77
CA GLY A 340 21.89 -4.83 -5.80
C GLY A 340 21.70 -6.07 -4.92
N TYR A 341 20.56 -6.19 -4.21
CA TYR A 341 20.29 -7.38 -3.39
C TYR A 341 20.15 -8.62 -4.26
N GLU A 342 20.80 -9.72 -3.86
CA GLU A 342 20.79 -10.98 -4.60
C GLU A 342 20.78 -12.19 -3.66
N THR A 343 20.18 -13.29 -4.13
CA THR A 343 20.16 -14.58 -3.42
C THR A 343 20.29 -15.74 -4.40
N GLY A 344 20.96 -16.81 -3.98
CA GLY A 344 21.04 -18.06 -4.74
C GLY A 344 19.84 -18.99 -4.53
N ASN A 345 19.00 -18.73 -3.51
CA ASN A 345 17.82 -19.55 -3.19
C ASN A 345 16.63 -19.18 -4.08
N VAL A 346 16.74 -19.51 -5.38
CA VAL A 346 15.67 -19.19 -6.34
C VAL A 346 14.37 -19.89 -6.00
N GLN A 347 14.41 -21.12 -5.48
CA GLN A 347 13.22 -21.87 -5.12
C GLN A 347 12.47 -21.21 -3.95
N GLY A 348 13.19 -20.78 -2.90
CA GLY A 348 12.59 -20.05 -1.79
C GLY A 348 11.88 -18.78 -2.25
N VAL A 349 12.52 -18.02 -3.16
CA VAL A 349 11.91 -16.81 -3.75
C VAL A 349 10.63 -17.17 -4.51
N MET A 350 10.64 -18.24 -5.34
CA MET A 350 9.44 -18.69 -6.07
C MET A 350 8.33 -19.23 -5.14
N ASP A 351 8.70 -19.63 -3.93
CA ASP A 351 7.76 -20.05 -2.89
C ASP A 351 7.29 -18.90 -1.99
N GLY A 352 7.68 -17.65 -2.28
CA GLY A 352 7.18 -16.44 -1.64
C GLY A 352 8.16 -15.75 -0.68
N ASP A 353 9.43 -16.17 -0.59
CA ASP A 353 10.44 -15.49 0.22
C ASP A 353 10.93 -14.21 -0.51
N LEU A 354 10.15 -13.13 -0.39
CA LEU A 354 10.39 -11.83 -1.05
C LEU A 354 10.87 -10.75 -0.07
N ASP A 355 10.84 -10.99 1.23
CA ASP A 355 11.09 -9.99 2.25
C ASP A 355 12.48 -9.33 2.11
N GLY A 356 13.50 -10.11 1.76
CA GLY A 356 14.84 -9.58 1.52
C GLY A 356 14.88 -8.51 0.43
N PHE A 357 14.10 -8.68 -0.65
CA PHE A 357 14.01 -7.73 -1.77
C PHE A 357 13.21 -6.49 -1.39
N ILE A 358 12.03 -6.69 -0.77
CA ILE A 358 11.15 -5.62 -0.31
C ILE A 358 11.89 -4.72 0.69
N ASN A 359 12.56 -5.34 1.66
CA ASN A 359 13.32 -4.67 2.69
C ASN A 359 14.49 -3.86 2.13
N ALA A 360 15.26 -4.46 1.21
CA ALA A 360 16.36 -3.77 0.54
C ALA A 360 15.84 -2.56 -0.25
N TYR A 361 14.72 -2.71 -0.95
CA TYR A 361 14.11 -1.60 -1.69
C TYR A 361 13.67 -0.47 -0.77
N LEU A 362 12.92 -0.76 0.29
CA LEU A 362 12.42 0.25 1.23
C LEU A 362 13.57 1.00 1.92
N LYS A 363 14.63 0.28 2.33
CA LYS A 363 15.85 0.89 2.88
C LYS A 363 16.53 1.82 1.87
N CYS A 364 16.75 1.37 0.63
CA CYS A 364 17.37 2.20 -0.41
C CYS A 364 16.49 3.39 -0.80
N ALA A 365 15.17 3.23 -0.86
CA ALA A 365 14.24 4.30 -1.16
C ALA A 365 14.27 5.40 -0.09
N SER A 366 14.27 5.04 1.18
CA SER A 366 14.36 5.99 2.29
C SER A 366 15.68 6.77 2.31
N GLN A 367 16.76 6.16 1.83
CA GLN A 367 18.09 6.77 1.76
C GLN A 367 18.35 7.51 0.42
N GLY A 368 17.44 7.42 -0.54
CA GLY A 368 17.64 7.99 -1.88
C GLY A 368 18.77 7.32 -2.70
N THR A 369 19.10 6.07 -2.41
CA THR A 369 20.22 5.33 -3.01
C THR A 369 19.80 4.32 -4.08
N LEU A 370 18.53 4.31 -4.50
CA LEU A 370 18.05 3.44 -5.57
C LEU A 370 18.81 3.73 -6.87
N GLN A 371 19.33 2.66 -7.49
CA GLN A 371 19.95 2.74 -8.83
C GLN A 371 18.85 2.90 -9.90
N LYS A 372 19.11 3.80 -10.85
CA LYS A 372 18.18 4.10 -11.96
C LYS A 372 18.25 3.04 -13.06
#